data_f6d7f6fe3f67f4caffad2814051ecce9
#
_entry.id   f6d7f6fe3f67f4caffad2814051ecce9
#
_cell.length_a   1.000
_cell.length_b   1.000
_cell.length_c   1.000
_cell.angle_alpha   90.00
_cell.angle_beta   90.00
_cell.angle_gamma   90.00
#
_symmetry.space_group_name_H-M   'P 1'
#
loop_
_entity.id
_entity.type
_entity.pdbx_description
1 polymer ?
#
loop_
_entity_poly.entity_id
_entity_poly.type
_entity_poly.pdbx_seq_one_letter_code
_entity_poly.pdbx_strand_id
1 'polypeptide(L)'
;MEFDEIAEDIATSSASFTDIRRNGYIYVDKTDLIYQLACKRDCCVFTRPRCFGKTLLCSTLVELFKHGVEPYDGHPSYFRGLAIHKLWDDKGKYHVFHISHSFIDDHVFKDAKLFAKSQIEEIVTQAKEFSFEVPDKAEDQDLGKILDSVFSQAKRNSLVFIVDEYDYPITVGDAPKSNYNVIRSVYEGIKRHIDKFRFIFIAGVTQYDMNTFYDEYPAHDLSYDPTYATLLGLTRDDIFKYFPDHLKYVARKFFNRTGPVVTKSGMENAYAVLEKNYGGFAFTSDDSQRVLNPWNIFKLFNDPNPDLGKHHWLRPTGEIPPILKKIFTELVDNYELRENLVIEVNKNKFTKVNSFERMDYRVLLAQTGYLTFHKLTDNIVYLRFPNYEMYWAFENFKNFLKGLRYTEAQEYKPVGKKPL
;
A
#
# COMPACT_ATOMS: atom_id res chain seq x y z
N MET A 1 32.01 9.77 1.21
CA MET A 1 30.68 9.87 1.74
C MET A 1 30.53 8.71 2.71
N GLU A 2 30.43 9.04 3.96
CA GLU A 2 30.27 8.07 5.04
C GLU A 2 28.80 7.64 5.10
N PHE A 3 28.52 6.50 5.73
CA PHE A 3 27.16 5.96 5.79
C PHE A 3 26.19 6.92 6.49
N ASP A 4 26.63 7.52 7.58
CA ASP A 4 25.81 8.41 8.42
C ASP A 4 25.30 9.65 7.65
N GLU A 5 26.10 10.16 6.68
CA GLU A 5 25.69 11.28 5.82
C GLU A 5 24.57 10.92 4.84
N ILE A 6 24.37 9.62 4.53
CA ILE A 6 23.39 9.14 3.56
C ILE A 6 22.13 8.62 4.26
N ALA A 7 22.28 8.00 5.44
CA ALA A 7 21.19 7.33 6.14
C ALA A 7 20.13 8.31 6.69
N GLU A 8 20.51 9.57 6.95
CA GLU A 8 19.61 10.58 7.49
C GLU A 8 18.54 11.05 6.48
N ASP A 9 18.71 10.75 5.18
CA ASP A 9 17.83 11.26 4.13
C ASP A 9 16.56 10.42 3.92
N ILE A 10 16.44 9.23 4.52
CA ILE A 10 15.32 8.31 4.31
C ILE A 10 14.49 8.15 5.57
N ALA A 11 13.21 8.52 5.52
CA ALA A 11 12.26 8.26 6.59
C ALA A 11 11.91 6.77 6.66
N THR A 12 12.29 6.09 7.76
CA THR A 12 11.94 4.69 8.01
C THR A 12 10.81 4.51 9.03
N SER A 13 10.43 5.58 9.72
CA SER A 13 9.46 5.54 10.83
C SER A 13 8.20 6.35 10.56
N SER A 14 8.11 7.10 9.47
CA SER A 14 6.96 7.94 9.17
C SER A 14 6.38 7.63 7.78
N ALA A 15 5.06 7.46 7.75
CA ALA A 15 4.26 7.42 6.51
C ALA A 15 3.48 8.74 6.29
N SER A 16 3.80 9.80 7.05
CA SER A 16 3.19 11.12 6.94
C SER A 16 3.91 11.94 5.86
N PHE A 17 3.16 12.40 4.86
CA PHE A 17 3.68 13.26 3.81
C PHE A 17 4.27 14.57 4.39
N THR A 18 3.53 15.20 5.29
CA THR A 18 3.95 16.47 5.91
C THR A 18 5.23 16.30 6.73
N ASP A 19 5.38 15.18 7.46
CA ASP A 19 6.59 14.92 8.24
C ASP A 19 7.81 14.67 7.35
N ILE A 20 7.63 13.90 6.28
CA ILE A 20 8.69 13.66 5.28
C ILE A 20 9.15 15.00 4.70
N ARG A 21 8.21 15.86 4.30
CA ARG A 21 8.53 17.14 3.67
C ARG A 21 9.09 18.18 4.67
N ARG A 22 8.59 18.19 5.90
CA ARG A 22 9.05 19.08 6.97
C ARG A 22 10.48 18.78 7.39
N ASN A 23 10.84 17.51 7.50
CA ASN A 23 12.15 17.07 7.93
C ASN A 23 13.17 16.97 6.77
N GLY A 24 12.79 17.29 5.55
CA GLY A 24 13.70 17.28 4.40
C GLY A 24 14.08 15.87 3.92
N TYR A 25 13.36 14.83 4.33
CA TYR A 25 13.59 13.48 3.84
C TYR A 25 13.30 13.35 2.34
N ILE A 26 13.92 12.38 1.70
CA ILE A 26 13.69 12.07 0.30
C ILE A 26 12.23 11.67 0.10
N TYR A 27 11.54 12.41 -0.73
CA TYR A 27 10.21 12.08 -1.24
C TYR A 27 10.30 11.76 -2.73
N VAL A 28 10.01 10.52 -3.12
CA VAL A 28 9.97 10.12 -4.53
C VAL A 28 8.71 10.72 -5.16
N ASP A 29 8.92 11.73 -6.00
CA ASP A 29 7.83 12.51 -6.58
C ASP A 29 7.05 11.72 -7.66
N LYS A 30 5.85 11.32 -7.32
CA LYS A 30 4.83 10.72 -8.18
C LYS A 30 3.57 11.60 -8.22
N THR A 31 3.72 12.88 -7.88
CA THR A 31 2.58 13.77 -7.70
C THR A 31 1.91 14.19 -9.01
N ASP A 32 2.52 13.95 -10.15
CA ASP A 32 1.89 14.01 -11.46
C ASP A 32 0.78 12.93 -11.62
N LEU A 33 1.02 11.71 -11.16
CA LEU A 33 0.02 10.64 -11.11
C LEU A 33 -1.03 10.91 -10.03
N ILE A 34 -0.61 11.46 -8.88
CA ILE A 34 -1.55 11.89 -7.82
C ILE A 34 -2.47 12.99 -8.33
N TYR A 35 -1.98 13.92 -9.13
CA TYR A 35 -2.80 14.94 -9.80
C TYR A 35 -3.88 14.29 -10.67
N GLN A 36 -3.49 13.34 -11.54
CA GLN A 36 -4.45 12.65 -12.41
C GLN A 36 -5.52 11.88 -11.58
N LEU A 37 -5.12 11.29 -10.46
CA LEU A 37 -6.02 10.62 -9.53
C LEU A 37 -6.97 11.61 -8.86
N ALA A 38 -6.46 12.70 -8.28
CA ALA A 38 -7.22 13.68 -7.52
C ALA A 38 -8.17 14.53 -8.41
N CYS A 39 -7.89 14.64 -9.72
CA CYS A 39 -8.80 15.29 -10.68
C CYS A 39 -10.05 14.47 -10.96
N LYS A 40 -10.05 13.17 -10.70
CA LYS A 40 -11.28 12.36 -10.80
C LYS A 40 -12.29 12.84 -9.75
N ARG A 41 -13.57 12.88 -10.14
CA ARG A 41 -14.66 13.30 -9.25
C ARG A 41 -15.52 12.11 -8.89
N ASP A 42 -14.86 10.99 -8.57
CA ASP A 42 -15.48 9.68 -8.43
C ASP A 42 -14.97 8.98 -7.16
N CYS A 43 -15.56 7.83 -6.86
CA CYS A 43 -15.02 6.90 -5.89
C CYS A 43 -13.94 6.04 -6.55
N CYS A 44 -12.74 6.10 -6.03
CA CYS A 44 -11.59 5.35 -6.52
C CYS A 44 -11.16 4.31 -5.49
N VAL A 45 -11.04 3.05 -5.92
CA VAL A 45 -10.47 1.96 -5.13
C VAL A 45 -9.07 1.65 -5.65
N PHE A 46 -8.12 1.49 -4.72
CA PHE A 46 -6.74 1.23 -5.07
C PHE A 46 -6.09 0.25 -4.11
N THR A 47 -5.76 -0.93 -4.58
CA THR A 47 -5.11 -1.95 -3.77
C THR A 47 -3.67 -2.20 -4.20
N ARG A 48 -2.79 -2.40 -3.21
CA ARG A 48 -1.40 -2.80 -3.38
C ARG A 48 -0.99 -3.68 -2.20
N PRO A 49 0.01 -4.53 -2.36
CA PRO A 49 0.57 -5.27 -1.25
C PRO A 49 0.98 -4.36 -0.08
N ARG A 50 1.21 -4.93 1.09
CA ARG A 50 1.73 -4.17 2.24
C ARG A 50 3.06 -3.52 1.90
N CYS A 51 3.39 -2.43 2.60
CA CYS A 51 4.69 -1.73 2.51
C CYS A 51 5.00 -1.10 1.14
N PHE A 52 4.00 -0.85 0.29
CA PHE A 52 4.14 -0.15 -0.98
C PHE A 52 3.93 1.37 -0.89
N GLY A 53 3.54 1.92 0.25
CA GLY A 53 3.35 3.35 0.44
C GLY A 53 1.90 3.85 0.33
N LYS A 54 0.89 2.98 0.52
CA LYS A 54 -0.53 3.36 0.50
C LYS A 54 -0.86 4.45 1.51
N THR A 55 -0.41 4.28 2.76
CA THR A 55 -0.61 5.26 3.83
C THR A 55 0.00 6.62 3.50
N LEU A 56 1.19 6.64 2.88
CA LEU A 56 1.81 7.87 2.40
C LEU A 56 0.97 8.52 1.30
N LEU A 57 0.41 7.75 0.37
CA LEU A 57 -0.49 8.27 -0.66
C LEU A 57 -1.76 8.85 -0.03
N CYS A 58 -2.39 8.16 0.93
CA CYS A 58 -3.53 8.69 1.68
C CYS A 58 -3.18 10.00 2.39
N SER A 59 -2.05 10.05 3.10
CA SER A 59 -1.57 11.27 3.76
C SER A 59 -1.30 12.42 2.77
N THR A 60 -0.77 12.12 1.58
CA THR A 60 -0.55 13.12 0.52
C THR A 60 -1.86 13.67 -0.01
N LEU A 61 -2.88 12.81 -0.22
CA LEU A 61 -4.21 13.23 -0.66
C LEU A 61 -4.92 14.06 0.42
N VAL A 62 -4.80 13.68 1.70
CA VAL A 62 -5.35 14.45 2.83
C VAL A 62 -4.79 15.87 2.81
N GLU A 63 -3.48 16.01 2.74
CA GLU A 63 -2.81 17.32 2.70
C GLU A 63 -3.27 18.14 1.48
N LEU A 64 -3.33 17.50 0.30
CA LEU A 64 -3.73 18.16 -0.94
C LEU A 64 -5.16 18.72 -0.87
N PHE A 65 -6.12 17.95 -0.39
CA PHE A 65 -7.51 18.40 -0.34
C PHE A 65 -7.82 19.33 0.85
N LYS A 66 -7.08 19.22 1.96
CA LYS A 66 -7.23 20.15 3.09
C LYS A 66 -6.66 21.53 2.78
N HIS A 67 -5.47 21.59 2.18
CA HIS A 67 -4.68 22.82 2.10
C HIS A 67 -4.35 23.27 0.67
N GLY A 68 -4.47 22.37 -0.32
CA GLY A 68 -4.02 22.66 -1.69
C GLY A 68 -2.50 22.70 -1.80
N VAL A 69 -2.01 23.48 -2.75
CA VAL A 69 -0.57 23.59 -3.03
C VAL A 69 0.01 24.96 -2.66
N GLU A 70 -0.79 25.85 -2.10
CA GLU A 70 -0.37 27.17 -1.66
C GLU A 70 0.16 27.15 -0.20
N PRO A 71 0.97 28.13 0.20
CA PRO A 71 1.36 28.29 1.61
C PRO A 71 0.13 28.50 2.50
N TYR A 72 0.19 27.95 3.73
CA TYR A 72 -0.86 28.13 4.73
C TYR A 72 -0.27 28.16 6.16
N ASP A 73 -0.95 28.80 7.08
CA ASP A 73 -0.59 28.89 8.50
C ASP A 73 0.88 29.34 8.75
N GLY A 74 1.41 30.22 7.87
CA GLY A 74 2.77 30.72 7.94
C GLY A 74 3.84 29.74 7.45
N HIS A 75 3.46 28.56 6.98
CA HIS A 75 4.36 27.55 6.42
C HIS A 75 4.37 27.58 4.90
N PRO A 76 5.53 27.34 4.25
CA PRO A 76 5.57 27.10 2.82
C PRO A 76 4.81 25.82 2.48
N SER A 77 4.22 25.77 1.28
CA SER A 77 3.53 24.55 0.83
C SER A 77 4.45 23.33 0.88
N TYR A 78 3.95 22.24 1.43
CA TYR A 78 4.64 20.95 1.41
C TYR A 78 4.77 20.35 0.01
N PHE A 79 3.97 20.82 -0.96
CA PHE A 79 4.07 20.44 -2.37
C PHE A 79 5.11 21.27 -3.15
N ARG A 80 5.74 22.27 -2.52
CA ARG A 80 6.75 23.10 -3.19
C ARG A 80 7.86 22.23 -3.79
N GLY A 81 8.12 22.43 -5.09
CA GLY A 81 9.14 21.72 -5.85
C GLY A 81 8.70 20.36 -6.41
N LEU A 82 7.48 19.89 -6.08
CA LEU A 82 6.90 18.67 -6.64
C LEU A 82 6.10 19.00 -7.94
N ALA A 83 5.88 17.98 -8.77
CA ALA A 83 5.20 18.13 -10.06
C ALA A 83 3.80 18.75 -9.91
N ILE A 84 3.02 18.30 -8.92
CA ILE A 84 1.65 18.75 -8.68
C ILE A 84 1.55 20.25 -8.34
N HIS A 85 2.61 20.84 -7.79
CA HIS A 85 2.63 22.26 -7.42
C HIS A 85 2.32 23.19 -8.62
N LYS A 86 2.67 22.74 -9.83
CA LYS A 86 2.43 23.50 -11.07
C LYS A 86 1.15 23.03 -11.79
N LEU A 87 0.62 21.89 -11.42
CA LEU A 87 -0.51 21.26 -12.12
C LEU A 87 -1.84 21.50 -11.42
N TRP A 88 -1.82 21.64 -10.07
CA TRP A 88 -3.02 21.75 -9.27
C TRP A 88 -3.64 23.15 -9.37
N ASP A 89 -4.81 23.22 -9.92
CA ASP A 89 -5.56 24.46 -10.13
C ASP A 89 -6.86 24.56 -9.31
N ASP A 90 -7.22 23.47 -8.60
CA ASP A 90 -8.39 23.44 -7.72
C ASP A 90 -8.14 24.31 -6.48
N LYS A 91 -8.89 25.41 -6.36
CA LYS A 91 -8.82 26.34 -5.22
C LYS A 91 -9.80 25.99 -4.11
N GLY A 92 -10.53 24.89 -4.25
CA GLY A 92 -11.43 24.39 -3.21
C GLY A 92 -10.68 24.00 -1.94
N LYS A 93 -11.30 24.28 -0.81
CA LYS A 93 -10.92 23.71 0.49
C LYS A 93 -12.00 22.76 0.90
N TYR A 94 -11.62 21.56 1.26
CA TYR A 94 -12.53 20.46 1.51
C TYR A 94 -12.47 20.02 2.98
N HIS A 95 -13.61 19.59 3.51
CA HIS A 95 -13.64 18.86 4.76
C HIS A 95 -13.25 17.41 4.46
N VAL A 96 -12.06 17.02 4.88
CA VAL A 96 -11.47 15.71 4.57
C VAL A 96 -11.67 14.77 5.74
N PHE A 97 -12.58 13.81 5.59
CA PHE A 97 -12.65 12.66 6.49
C PHE A 97 -11.59 11.62 6.10
N HIS A 98 -10.73 11.30 7.03
CA HIS A 98 -9.68 10.30 6.84
C HIS A 98 -9.81 9.21 7.88
N ILE A 99 -10.20 8.02 7.46
CA ILE A 99 -10.32 6.82 8.30
C ILE A 99 -9.11 5.94 8.02
N SER A 100 -8.30 5.65 9.05
CA SER A 100 -7.19 4.71 8.94
C SER A 100 -7.35 3.59 9.96
N HIS A 101 -7.38 2.35 9.47
CA HIS A 101 -7.46 1.19 10.33
C HIS A 101 -6.08 0.70 10.83
N SER A 102 -4.99 1.28 10.32
CA SER A 102 -3.60 0.88 10.64
C SER A 102 -3.20 1.07 12.11
N PHE A 103 -3.84 1.99 12.81
CA PHE A 103 -3.48 2.38 14.17
C PHE A 103 -4.52 1.96 15.22
N ILE A 104 -5.54 1.21 14.80
CA ILE A 104 -6.56 0.67 15.69
C ILE A 104 -6.07 -0.67 16.24
N ASP A 105 -6.19 -0.86 17.56
CA ASP A 105 -5.81 -2.13 18.19
C ASP A 105 -6.66 -3.29 17.66
N ASP A 106 -6.04 -4.41 17.37
CA ASP A 106 -6.68 -5.61 16.81
C ASP A 106 -7.87 -6.12 17.63
N HIS A 107 -7.88 -5.89 18.95
CA HIS A 107 -9.01 -6.31 19.80
C HIS A 107 -10.32 -5.61 19.42
N VAL A 108 -10.26 -4.37 18.91
CA VAL A 108 -11.43 -3.60 18.46
C VAL A 108 -12.14 -4.32 17.31
N PHE A 109 -11.37 -4.94 16.41
CA PHE A 109 -11.92 -5.65 15.27
C PHE A 109 -12.47 -7.04 15.61
N LYS A 110 -12.25 -7.54 16.83
CA LYS A 110 -12.83 -8.81 17.31
C LYS A 110 -14.27 -8.65 17.82
N ASP A 111 -14.76 -7.41 17.96
CA ASP A 111 -16.12 -7.09 18.35
C ASP A 111 -16.69 -5.99 17.44
N ALA A 112 -17.72 -6.34 16.66
CA ALA A 112 -18.34 -5.40 15.73
C ALA A 112 -18.95 -4.15 16.40
N LYS A 113 -19.36 -4.23 17.68
CA LYS A 113 -19.86 -3.06 18.42
C LYS A 113 -18.72 -2.12 18.78
N LEU A 114 -17.57 -2.66 19.24
CA LEU A 114 -16.37 -1.86 19.49
C LEU A 114 -15.88 -1.22 18.20
N PHE A 115 -15.88 -1.97 17.10
CA PHE A 115 -15.50 -1.44 15.79
C PHE A 115 -16.46 -0.32 15.34
N ALA A 116 -17.78 -0.52 15.44
CA ALA A 116 -18.73 0.54 15.10
C ALA A 116 -18.53 1.80 15.97
N LYS A 117 -18.28 1.60 17.27
CA LYS A 117 -18.01 2.71 18.19
C LYS A 117 -16.75 3.47 17.82
N SER A 118 -15.65 2.77 17.47
CA SER A 118 -14.42 3.43 17.02
C SER A 118 -14.63 4.25 15.76
N GLN A 119 -15.46 3.76 14.81
CA GLN A 119 -15.79 4.53 13.61
C GLN A 119 -16.62 5.78 13.93
N ILE A 120 -17.56 5.68 14.85
CA ILE A 120 -18.36 6.84 15.32
C ILE A 120 -17.43 7.88 15.97
N GLU A 121 -16.55 7.46 16.88
CA GLU A 121 -15.61 8.36 17.56
C GLU A 121 -14.72 9.11 16.57
N GLU A 122 -14.21 8.42 15.56
CA GLU A 122 -13.37 9.01 14.51
C GLU A 122 -14.14 10.04 13.67
N ILE A 123 -15.33 9.67 13.19
CA ILE A 123 -16.20 10.56 12.39
C ILE A 123 -16.61 11.79 13.21
N VAL A 124 -17.00 11.60 14.46
CA VAL A 124 -17.43 12.68 15.38
C VAL A 124 -16.28 13.65 15.67
N THR A 125 -15.09 13.11 15.89
CA THR A 125 -13.90 13.95 16.17
C THR A 125 -13.61 14.85 14.97
N GLN A 126 -13.57 14.30 13.76
CA GLN A 126 -13.30 15.08 12.55
C GLN A 126 -14.46 16.04 12.21
N ALA A 127 -15.73 15.64 12.43
CA ALA A 127 -16.87 16.50 12.23
C ALA A 127 -16.83 17.76 13.12
N LYS A 128 -16.39 17.62 14.37
CA LYS A 128 -16.19 18.77 15.28
C LYS A 128 -15.10 19.72 14.80
N GLU A 129 -13.99 19.21 14.22
CA GLU A 129 -12.96 20.05 13.59
C GLU A 129 -13.55 20.92 12.46
N PHE A 130 -14.57 20.42 11.76
CA PHE A 130 -15.26 21.15 10.69
C PHE A 130 -16.40 22.03 11.19
N SER A 131 -16.60 22.12 12.51
CA SER A 131 -17.71 22.82 13.15
C SER A 131 -19.10 22.28 12.75
N PHE A 132 -19.20 20.99 12.44
CA PHE A 132 -20.47 20.31 12.24
C PHE A 132 -21.10 19.98 13.58
N GLU A 133 -22.42 20.12 13.66
CA GLU A 133 -23.18 19.69 14.82
C GLU A 133 -23.19 18.15 14.92
N VAL A 134 -22.95 17.66 16.12
CA VAL A 134 -22.92 16.23 16.40
C VAL A 134 -23.97 15.92 17.45
N PRO A 135 -24.76 14.86 17.27
CA PRO A 135 -25.77 14.48 18.26
C PRO A 135 -25.17 14.22 19.65
N ASP A 136 -25.90 14.61 20.71
CA ASP A 136 -25.55 14.22 22.07
C ASP A 136 -25.51 12.71 22.21
N LYS A 137 -24.52 12.20 22.96
CA LYS A 137 -24.28 10.76 23.14
C LYS A 137 -24.18 9.99 21.80
N ALA A 138 -23.42 10.56 20.87
CA ALA A 138 -23.23 9.95 19.55
C ALA A 138 -22.74 8.50 19.64
N GLU A 139 -21.92 8.19 20.66
CA GLU A 139 -21.37 6.85 20.93
C GLU A 139 -22.43 5.77 21.22
N ASP A 140 -23.63 6.18 21.65
CA ASP A 140 -24.77 5.29 21.93
C ASP A 140 -25.71 5.15 20.73
N GLN A 141 -25.44 5.84 19.63
CA GLN A 141 -26.29 5.86 18.44
C GLN A 141 -25.84 4.89 17.37
N ASP A 142 -26.73 4.66 16.40
CA ASP A 142 -26.44 3.90 15.21
C ASP A 142 -25.48 4.68 14.28
N LEU A 143 -24.43 4.01 13.76
CA LEU A 143 -23.42 4.62 12.90
C LEU A 143 -24.06 5.29 11.67
N GLY A 144 -25.05 4.66 11.05
CA GLY A 144 -25.75 5.25 9.88
C GLY A 144 -26.41 6.57 10.19
N LYS A 145 -27.03 6.71 11.39
CA LYS A 145 -27.66 7.97 11.83
C LYS A 145 -26.63 9.07 12.08
N ILE A 146 -25.46 8.72 12.64
CA ILE A 146 -24.37 9.67 12.83
C ILE A 146 -23.87 10.18 11.49
N LEU A 147 -23.64 9.28 10.52
CA LEU A 147 -23.19 9.66 9.18
C LEU A 147 -24.22 10.56 8.49
N ASP A 148 -25.53 10.25 8.60
CA ASP A 148 -26.59 11.08 8.04
C ASP A 148 -26.62 12.46 8.69
N SER A 149 -26.50 12.54 10.03
CA SER A 149 -26.46 13.81 10.75
C SER A 149 -25.28 14.67 10.34
N VAL A 150 -24.10 14.08 10.18
CA VAL A 150 -22.86 14.79 9.84
C VAL A 150 -22.85 15.22 8.37
N PHE A 151 -23.08 14.29 7.44
CA PHE A 151 -22.91 14.57 6.01
C PHE A 151 -24.02 15.46 5.45
N SER A 152 -25.22 15.44 6.02
CA SER A 152 -26.32 16.32 5.59
C SER A 152 -25.99 17.80 5.73
N GLN A 153 -25.14 18.19 6.66
CA GLN A 153 -24.74 19.58 6.91
C GLN A 153 -23.75 20.12 5.85
N ALA A 154 -23.11 19.23 5.13
CA ALA A 154 -22.11 19.62 4.16
C ALA A 154 -22.75 20.25 2.90
N LYS A 155 -22.02 21.16 2.28
CA LYS A 155 -22.38 21.68 0.97
C LYS A 155 -22.09 20.65 -0.13
N ARG A 156 -22.74 20.80 -1.25
CA ARG A 156 -22.47 19.95 -2.42
C ARG A 156 -21.00 20.02 -2.83
N ASN A 157 -20.38 18.87 -3.11
CA ASN A 157 -18.97 18.75 -3.50
C ASN A 157 -17.98 19.39 -2.50
N SER A 158 -18.27 19.39 -1.20
CA SER A 158 -17.39 19.98 -0.18
C SER A 158 -16.70 18.95 0.71
N LEU A 159 -17.07 17.69 0.60
CA LEU A 159 -16.47 16.59 1.37
C LEU A 159 -15.46 15.82 0.53
N VAL A 160 -14.42 15.33 1.18
CA VAL A 160 -13.53 14.29 0.68
C VAL A 160 -13.49 13.17 1.71
N PHE A 161 -13.51 11.92 1.26
CA PHE A 161 -13.47 10.76 2.14
C PHE A 161 -12.31 9.84 1.73
N ILE A 162 -11.40 9.58 2.64
CA ILE A 162 -10.21 8.76 2.39
C ILE A 162 -10.20 7.63 3.42
N VAL A 163 -10.09 6.38 2.94
CA VAL A 163 -9.98 5.19 3.79
C VAL A 163 -8.67 4.49 3.51
N ASP A 164 -7.85 4.31 4.55
CA ASP A 164 -6.64 3.49 4.49
C ASP A 164 -6.87 2.15 5.19
N GLU A 165 -6.37 1.08 4.56
CA GLU A 165 -6.53 -0.31 5.00
C GLU A 165 -8.01 -0.74 5.19
N TYR A 166 -8.86 -0.43 4.19
CA TYR A 166 -10.30 -0.66 4.25
C TYR A 166 -10.67 -2.13 4.52
N ASP A 167 -9.83 -3.05 4.12
CA ASP A 167 -10.01 -4.50 4.23
C ASP A 167 -9.48 -5.09 5.55
N TYR A 168 -8.70 -4.31 6.33
CA TYR A 168 -8.11 -4.79 7.58
C TYR A 168 -9.15 -5.27 8.60
N PRO A 169 -10.26 -4.55 8.86
CA PRO A 169 -11.27 -4.96 9.84
C PRO A 169 -11.94 -6.30 9.57
N ILE A 170 -11.83 -6.81 8.36
CA ILE A 170 -12.43 -8.08 7.93
C ILE A 170 -11.38 -9.16 7.62
N THR A 171 -10.10 -8.80 7.58
CA THR A 171 -8.98 -9.72 7.30
C THR A 171 -8.13 -10.02 8.52
N VAL A 172 -8.24 -9.22 9.58
CA VAL A 172 -7.44 -9.40 10.80
C VAL A 172 -8.00 -10.53 11.67
N GLY A 173 -7.14 -11.45 12.04
CA GLY A 173 -7.39 -12.49 13.04
C GLY A 173 -8.73 -13.20 12.91
N ASP A 174 -9.43 -13.27 14.06
CA ASP A 174 -10.76 -13.87 14.20
C ASP A 174 -11.87 -12.81 14.06
N ALA A 175 -11.71 -11.85 13.13
CA ALA A 175 -12.68 -10.79 12.89
C ALA A 175 -14.07 -11.38 12.58
N PRO A 176 -15.12 -10.96 13.31
CA PRO A 176 -16.46 -11.48 13.10
C PRO A 176 -17.03 -11.01 11.77
N LYS A 177 -17.86 -11.85 11.14
CA LYS A 177 -18.56 -11.46 9.89
C LYS A 177 -19.42 -10.19 10.06
N SER A 178 -19.84 -9.87 11.26
CA SER A 178 -20.60 -8.65 11.57
C SER A 178 -19.82 -7.35 11.28
N ASN A 179 -18.47 -7.39 11.20
CA ASN A 179 -17.68 -6.23 10.77
C ASN A 179 -18.03 -5.78 9.35
N TYR A 180 -18.47 -6.70 8.48
CA TYR A 180 -18.98 -6.34 7.16
C TYR A 180 -20.16 -5.37 7.24
N ASN A 181 -21.06 -5.55 8.24
CA ASN A 181 -22.20 -4.66 8.41
C ASN A 181 -21.75 -3.26 8.84
N VAL A 182 -20.71 -3.15 9.66
CA VAL A 182 -20.14 -1.86 10.06
C VAL A 182 -19.57 -1.12 8.84
N ILE A 183 -18.73 -1.81 8.06
CA ILE A 183 -18.16 -1.24 6.83
C ILE A 183 -19.28 -0.86 5.86
N ARG A 184 -20.25 -1.74 5.67
CA ARG A 184 -21.41 -1.48 4.82
C ARG A 184 -22.18 -0.23 5.26
N SER A 185 -22.39 -0.04 6.57
CA SER A 185 -23.08 1.15 7.09
C SER A 185 -22.34 2.45 6.74
N VAL A 186 -21.00 2.45 6.79
CA VAL A 186 -20.19 3.62 6.36
C VAL A 186 -20.45 3.94 4.90
N TYR A 187 -20.36 2.95 4.04
CA TYR A 187 -20.50 3.17 2.60
C TYR A 187 -21.94 3.49 2.19
N GLU A 188 -22.94 2.91 2.84
CA GLU A 188 -24.34 3.30 2.64
C GLU A 188 -24.59 4.76 3.08
N GLY A 189 -23.97 5.22 4.16
CA GLY A 189 -23.97 6.63 4.56
C GLY A 189 -23.37 7.55 3.49
N ILE A 190 -22.22 7.18 2.93
CA ILE A 190 -21.60 7.91 1.82
C ILE A 190 -22.55 7.94 0.61
N LYS A 191 -23.13 6.80 0.23
CA LYS A 191 -24.05 6.70 -0.92
C LYS A 191 -25.26 7.62 -0.78
N ARG A 192 -25.88 7.66 0.40
CA ARG A 192 -27.05 8.54 0.66
C ARG A 192 -26.72 10.02 0.47
N HIS A 193 -25.46 10.40 0.66
CA HIS A 193 -25.00 11.80 0.59
C HIS A 193 -23.96 12.03 -0.52
N ILE A 194 -23.99 11.23 -1.57
CA ILE A 194 -22.95 11.20 -2.61
C ILE A 194 -22.73 12.57 -3.28
N ASP A 195 -23.77 13.38 -3.42
CA ASP A 195 -23.69 14.72 -3.97
C ASP A 195 -22.87 15.71 -3.12
N LYS A 196 -22.57 15.35 -1.87
CA LYS A 196 -21.70 16.12 -0.96
C LYS A 196 -20.21 15.89 -1.21
N PHE A 197 -19.87 14.73 -1.79
CA PHE A 197 -18.48 14.33 -1.95
C PHE A 197 -17.89 14.83 -3.26
N ARG A 198 -16.71 15.46 -3.17
CA ARG A 198 -15.84 15.84 -4.28
C ARG A 198 -14.99 14.66 -4.75
N PHE A 199 -14.56 13.84 -3.82
CA PHE A 199 -13.67 12.72 -4.07
C PHE A 199 -13.76 11.69 -2.94
N ILE A 200 -13.69 10.42 -3.31
CA ILE A 200 -13.64 9.29 -2.37
C ILE A 200 -12.48 8.40 -2.79
N PHE A 201 -11.59 8.09 -1.85
CA PHE A 201 -10.45 7.21 -2.09
C PHE A 201 -10.40 6.09 -1.06
N ILE A 202 -10.33 4.86 -1.54
CA ILE A 202 -10.35 3.65 -0.72
C ILE A 202 -9.09 2.85 -1.03
N ALA A 203 -8.19 2.75 -0.05
CA ALA A 203 -6.94 2.00 -0.16
C ALA A 203 -6.95 0.74 0.70
N GLY A 204 -6.36 -0.33 0.20
CA GLY A 204 -6.23 -1.60 0.91
C GLY A 204 -5.22 -2.55 0.29
N VAL A 205 -5.19 -3.77 0.81
CA VAL A 205 -4.33 -4.84 0.30
C VAL A 205 -5.10 -5.76 -0.63
N THR A 206 -6.25 -6.23 -0.18
CA THR A 206 -7.08 -7.18 -0.93
C THR A 206 -8.17 -6.46 -1.70
N GLN A 207 -8.44 -6.94 -2.89
CA GLN A 207 -9.52 -6.42 -3.73
C GLN A 207 -10.80 -7.17 -3.38
N TYR A 208 -11.76 -6.43 -2.89
CA TYR A 208 -13.08 -6.94 -2.56
C TYR A 208 -14.11 -6.35 -3.52
N ASP A 209 -15.10 -7.14 -3.91
CA ASP A 209 -16.18 -6.61 -4.75
C ASP A 209 -16.96 -5.55 -3.96
N MET A 210 -16.75 -4.30 -4.32
CA MET A 210 -17.37 -3.17 -3.65
C MET A 210 -18.91 -3.22 -3.75
N ASN A 211 -19.46 -3.90 -4.78
CA ASN A 211 -20.90 -4.13 -4.86
C ASN A 211 -21.44 -4.97 -3.68
N THR A 212 -20.56 -5.66 -2.96
CA THR A 212 -20.94 -6.34 -1.70
C THR A 212 -21.25 -5.34 -0.58
N PHE A 213 -20.64 -4.17 -0.63
CA PHE A 213 -20.88 -3.09 0.35
C PHE A 213 -21.96 -2.13 -0.11
N TYR A 214 -22.10 -1.91 -1.42
CA TYR A 214 -23.20 -1.13 -1.98
C TYR A 214 -23.63 -1.67 -3.35
N ASP A 215 -24.92 -1.86 -3.48
CA ASP A 215 -25.53 -2.12 -4.77
C ASP A 215 -25.40 -0.88 -5.67
N GLU A 216 -24.88 -1.06 -6.89
CA GLU A 216 -24.90 -0.08 -7.99
C GLU A 216 -24.06 1.21 -7.81
N TYR A 217 -23.11 1.29 -6.87
CA TYR A 217 -22.23 2.47 -6.84
C TYR A 217 -21.03 2.26 -7.79
N PRO A 218 -20.81 3.15 -8.76
CA PRO A 218 -19.69 3.03 -9.67
C PRO A 218 -18.37 3.42 -8.97
N ALA A 219 -17.80 2.47 -8.22
CA ALA A 219 -16.45 2.62 -7.74
C ALA A 219 -15.47 2.24 -8.86
N HIS A 220 -14.59 3.15 -9.23
CA HIS A 220 -13.55 2.88 -10.21
C HIS A 220 -12.39 2.17 -9.55
N ASP A 221 -12.23 0.90 -9.84
CA ASP A 221 -11.08 0.14 -9.40
C ASP A 221 -9.88 0.45 -10.29
N LEU A 222 -8.91 1.12 -9.69
CA LEU A 222 -7.67 1.55 -10.33
C LEU A 222 -6.49 0.60 -10.05
N SER A 223 -6.73 -0.51 -9.35
CA SER A 223 -5.67 -1.41 -8.89
C SER A 223 -4.86 -2.00 -10.03
N TYR A 224 -5.49 -2.22 -11.19
CA TYR A 224 -4.82 -2.78 -12.38
C TYR A 224 -4.85 -1.82 -13.59
N ASP A 225 -5.17 -0.54 -13.35
CA ASP A 225 -5.10 0.48 -14.38
C ASP A 225 -3.63 0.78 -14.73
N PRO A 226 -3.20 0.63 -15.99
CA PRO A 226 -1.83 0.88 -16.42
C PRO A 226 -1.32 2.28 -16.09
N THR A 227 -2.21 3.28 -16.05
CA THR A 227 -1.87 4.67 -15.70
C THR A 227 -1.25 4.75 -14.30
N TYR A 228 -1.71 3.92 -13.37
CA TYR A 228 -1.30 3.94 -11.97
C TYR A 228 -0.39 2.77 -11.57
N ALA A 229 0.14 2.04 -12.55
CA ALA A 229 0.96 0.85 -12.29
C ALA A 229 2.21 1.17 -11.45
N THR A 230 2.81 2.34 -11.66
CA THR A 230 4.02 2.82 -10.99
C THR A 230 3.75 3.90 -9.94
N LEU A 231 2.48 4.21 -9.63
CA LEU A 231 2.12 5.21 -8.62
C LEU A 231 2.73 4.87 -7.26
N LEU A 232 2.69 3.61 -6.88
CA LEU A 232 3.36 3.09 -5.70
C LEU A 232 4.46 2.10 -6.09
N GLY A 233 5.49 2.01 -5.25
CA GLY A 233 6.71 1.27 -5.57
C GLY A 233 7.78 2.18 -6.15
N LEU A 234 8.99 1.66 -6.31
CA LEU A 234 10.15 2.37 -6.84
C LEU A 234 10.52 1.81 -8.21
N THR A 235 10.51 2.65 -9.23
CA THR A 235 11.01 2.29 -10.55
C THR A 235 12.54 2.34 -10.58
N ARG A 236 13.16 1.81 -11.64
CA ARG A 236 14.58 1.96 -11.87
C ARG A 236 15.00 3.44 -11.90
N ASP A 237 14.23 4.27 -12.59
CA ASP A 237 14.54 5.70 -12.73
C ASP A 237 14.44 6.43 -11.39
N ASP A 238 13.50 6.03 -10.52
CA ASP A 238 13.41 6.56 -9.16
C ASP A 238 14.68 6.27 -8.35
N ILE A 239 15.19 5.03 -8.42
CA ILE A 239 16.42 4.63 -7.70
C ILE A 239 17.62 5.46 -8.19
N PHE A 240 17.80 5.60 -9.49
CA PHE A 240 18.91 6.36 -10.04
C PHE A 240 18.81 7.86 -9.82
N LYS A 241 17.57 8.40 -9.76
CA LYS A 241 17.32 9.83 -9.57
C LYS A 241 17.41 10.26 -8.11
N TYR A 242 16.77 9.51 -7.22
CA TYR A 242 16.59 9.94 -5.82
C TYR A 242 17.60 9.30 -4.86
N PHE A 243 18.19 8.15 -5.20
CA PHE A 243 19.07 7.38 -4.32
C PHE A 243 20.43 7.04 -4.95
N PRO A 244 21.07 7.94 -5.74
CA PRO A 244 22.31 7.61 -6.44
C PRO A 244 23.46 7.28 -5.46
N ASP A 245 23.52 7.94 -4.32
CA ASP A 245 24.60 7.76 -3.35
C ASP A 245 24.40 6.51 -2.50
N HIS A 246 23.15 6.20 -2.12
CA HIS A 246 22.79 4.93 -1.51
C HIS A 246 23.13 3.75 -2.43
N LEU A 247 22.80 3.87 -3.71
CA LEU A 247 23.11 2.82 -4.70
C LEU A 247 24.61 2.64 -4.86
N LYS A 248 25.40 3.72 -4.86
CA LYS A 248 26.87 3.65 -4.86
C LYS A 248 27.42 2.96 -3.60
N TYR A 249 26.84 3.28 -2.43
CA TYR A 249 27.23 2.67 -1.16
C TYR A 249 27.01 1.16 -1.18
N VAL A 250 25.81 0.73 -1.56
CA VAL A 250 25.43 -0.68 -1.70
C VAL A 250 26.33 -1.38 -2.72
N ALA A 251 26.62 -0.74 -3.87
CA ALA A 251 27.53 -1.29 -4.88
C ALA A 251 28.94 -1.55 -4.34
N ARG A 252 29.47 -0.64 -3.50
CA ARG A 252 30.77 -0.84 -2.83
C ARG A 252 30.75 -2.05 -1.90
N LYS A 253 29.70 -2.16 -1.08
CA LYS A 253 29.55 -3.26 -0.11
C LYS A 253 29.39 -4.62 -0.80
N PHE A 254 28.51 -4.72 -1.80
CA PHE A 254 28.22 -5.99 -2.48
C PHE A 254 29.39 -6.51 -3.32
N PHE A 255 30.17 -5.61 -3.92
CA PHE A 255 31.25 -6.02 -4.81
C PHE A 255 32.64 -5.86 -4.20
N ASN A 256 32.74 -5.60 -2.87
CA ASN A 256 34.01 -5.41 -2.14
C ASN A 256 35.00 -4.46 -2.85
N ARG A 257 34.49 -3.38 -3.46
CA ARG A 257 35.27 -2.41 -4.18
C ARG A 257 35.81 -1.36 -3.21
N THR A 258 37.13 -1.36 -3.04
CA THR A 258 37.85 -0.41 -2.16
C THR A 258 38.19 0.93 -2.84
N GLY A 259 37.88 1.08 -4.13
CA GLY A 259 38.16 2.31 -4.88
C GLY A 259 37.19 3.46 -4.60
N PRO A 260 37.60 4.72 -4.71
CA PRO A 260 36.81 5.88 -4.40
C PRO A 260 35.65 6.12 -5.39
N VAL A 261 35.70 5.55 -6.59
CA VAL A 261 34.75 5.79 -7.66
C VAL A 261 33.97 4.51 -7.99
N VAL A 262 32.64 4.58 -7.83
CA VAL A 262 31.71 3.56 -8.37
C VAL A 262 31.32 3.99 -9.77
N THR A 263 31.63 3.15 -10.76
CA THR A 263 31.31 3.40 -12.16
C THR A 263 29.80 3.25 -12.41
N LYS A 264 29.29 3.82 -13.51
CA LYS A 264 27.91 3.63 -13.94
C LYS A 264 27.57 2.12 -14.06
N SER A 265 28.46 1.32 -14.61
CA SER A 265 28.30 -0.13 -14.69
C SER A 265 28.23 -0.79 -13.30
N GLY A 266 28.95 -0.30 -12.30
CA GLY A 266 28.86 -0.77 -10.92
C GLY A 266 27.49 -0.49 -10.29
N MET A 267 26.92 0.67 -10.57
CA MET A 267 25.56 1.00 -10.13
C MET A 267 24.50 0.14 -10.84
N GLU A 268 24.64 -0.09 -12.14
CA GLU A 268 23.73 -0.97 -12.89
C GLU A 268 23.77 -2.41 -12.35
N ASN A 269 24.94 -2.93 -12.04
CA ASN A 269 25.09 -4.25 -11.44
C ASN A 269 24.45 -4.30 -10.04
N ALA A 270 24.60 -3.25 -9.22
CA ALA A 270 23.94 -3.16 -7.94
C ALA A 270 22.42 -3.12 -8.09
N TYR A 271 21.91 -2.31 -9.01
CA TYR A 271 20.47 -2.27 -9.29
C TYR A 271 19.93 -3.64 -9.73
N ALA A 272 20.63 -4.35 -10.63
CA ALA A 272 20.21 -5.68 -11.05
C ALA A 272 20.12 -6.68 -9.87
N VAL A 273 21.00 -6.54 -8.88
CA VAL A 273 20.93 -7.32 -7.64
C VAL A 273 19.71 -6.92 -6.81
N LEU A 274 19.44 -5.62 -6.66
CA LEU A 274 18.24 -5.14 -5.96
C LEU A 274 16.96 -5.62 -6.64
N GLU A 275 16.89 -5.52 -7.95
CA GLU A 275 15.75 -5.96 -8.75
C GLU A 275 15.47 -7.45 -8.58
N LYS A 276 16.51 -8.29 -8.64
CA LYS A 276 16.40 -9.74 -8.44
C LYS A 276 15.87 -10.10 -7.05
N ASN A 277 16.25 -9.35 -6.02
CA ASN A 277 15.90 -9.68 -4.64
C ASN A 277 14.61 -8.99 -4.16
N TYR A 278 14.32 -7.76 -4.59
CA TYR A 278 13.24 -6.91 -4.05
C TYR A 278 12.34 -6.29 -5.11
N GLY A 279 12.65 -6.52 -6.40
CA GLY A 279 11.93 -5.95 -7.53
C GLY A 279 10.94 -6.90 -8.17
N GLY A 280 10.65 -6.64 -9.44
CA GLY A 280 9.84 -7.51 -10.29
C GLY A 280 8.35 -7.45 -10.05
N PHE A 281 7.84 -6.61 -9.15
CA PHE A 281 6.41 -6.44 -8.94
C PHE A 281 5.78 -5.73 -10.14
N ALA A 282 4.75 -6.32 -10.70
CA ALA A 282 3.94 -5.78 -11.79
C ALA A 282 2.46 -5.80 -11.39
N PHE A 283 1.78 -4.72 -11.71
CA PHE A 283 0.35 -4.55 -11.45
C PHE A 283 -0.45 -4.40 -12.76
N THR A 284 0.23 -4.57 -13.87
CA THR A 284 -0.35 -4.60 -15.22
C THR A 284 0.33 -5.67 -16.06
N SER A 285 -0.16 -5.85 -17.28
CA SER A 285 0.45 -6.75 -18.26
C SER A 285 1.70 -6.18 -18.93
N ASP A 286 2.03 -4.92 -18.68
CA ASP A 286 3.20 -4.26 -19.27
C ASP A 286 4.45 -4.54 -18.43
N ASP A 287 5.34 -5.34 -18.97
CA ASP A 287 6.61 -5.72 -18.32
C ASP A 287 7.55 -4.54 -18.07
N SER A 288 7.39 -3.42 -18.78
CA SER A 288 8.20 -2.21 -18.58
C SER A 288 7.84 -1.45 -17.29
N GLN A 289 6.68 -1.72 -16.71
CA GLN A 289 6.13 -1.03 -15.53
C GLN A 289 6.36 -1.82 -14.22
N ARG A 290 7.52 -2.47 -14.10
CA ARG A 290 7.89 -3.17 -12.85
C ARG A 290 8.48 -2.22 -11.83
N VAL A 291 8.19 -2.53 -10.56
CA VAL A 291 8.67 -1.74 -9.42
C VAL A 291 9.34 -2.61 -8.36
N LEU A 292 10.17 -1.97 -7.53
CA LEU A 292 10.73 -2.55 -6.31
C LEU A 292 9.84 -2.20 -5.13
N ASN A 293 9.86 -3.05 -4.10
CA ASN A 293 9.20 -2.76 -2.84
C ASN A 293 9.96 -1.64 -2.07
N PRO A 294 9.31 -0.50 -1.77
CA PRO A 294 9.99 0.62 -1.12
C PRO A 294 10.54 0.29 0.27
N TRP A 295 9.80 -0.47 1.07
CA TRP A 295 10.21 -0.83 2.42
C TRP A 295 11.53 -1.60 2.45
N ASN A 296 11.67 -2.60 1.58
CA ASN A 296 12.86 -3.41 1.51
C ASN A 296 14.08 -2.58 1.07
N ILE A 297 13.86 -1.70 0.07
CA ILE A 297 14.91 -0.80 -0.42
C ILE A 297 15.32 0.19 0.66
N PHE A 298 14.39 0.82 1.36
CA PHE A 298 14.70 1.78 2.42
C PHE A 298 15.40 1.12 3.61
N LYS A 299 14.99 -0.09 4.00
CA LYS A 299 15.68 -0.85 5.05
C LYS A 299 17.11 -1.22 4.65
N LEU A 300 17.32 -1.62 3.40
CA LEU A 300 18.64 -1.93 2.89
C LEU A 300 19.53 -0.67 2.80
N PHE A 301 18.98 0.45 2.33
CA PHE A 301 19.71 1.71 2.19
C PHE A 301 20.06 2.34 3.54
N ASN A 302 19.29 2.09 4.57
CA ASN A 302 19.55 2.51 5.96
C ASN A 302 20.35 1.47 6.78
N ASP A 303 20.86 0.40 6.16
CA ASP A 303 21.71 -0.57 6.85
C ASP A 303 23.21 -0.22 6.63
N PRO A 304 23.97 0.06 7.70
CA PRO A 304 25.42 0.29 7.58
C PRO A 304 26.20 -0.92 7.04
N ASN A 305 25.58 -2.10 7.16
CA ASN A 305 26.11 -3.33 6.59
C ASN A 305 25.02 -4.03 5.78
N PRO A 306 24.70 -3.51 4.57
CA PRO A 306 23.64 -4.03 3.75
C PRO A 306 23.89 -5.51 3.40
N ASP A 307 22.91 -6.33 3.74
CA ASP A 307 22.94 -7.76 3.54
C ASP A 307 21.66 -8.22 2.85
N LEU A 308 21.81 -8.85 1.70
CA LEU A 308 20.70 -9.42 0.93
C LEU A 308 20.06 -10.64 1.59
N GLY A 309 20.74 -11.26 2.56
CA GLY A 309 20.19 -12.35 3.39
C GLY A 309 19.23 -11.86 4.46
N LYS A 310 19.15 -10.55 4.72
CA LYS A 310 18.17 -9.96 5.64
C LYS A 310 16.84 -9.79 4.91
N HIS A 311 15.93 -10.72 5.16
CA HIS A 311 14.58 -10.68 4.60
C HIS A 311 13.68 -9.74 5.41
N HIS A 312 13.39 -8.58 4.86
CA HIS A 312 12.64 -7.52 5.55
C HIS A 312 11.12 -7.67 5.44
N TRP A 313 10.62 -8.41 4.44
CA TRP A 313 9.20 -8.58 4.17
C TRP A 313 8.44 -9.23 5.33
N LEU A 314 9.00 -10.27 5.94
CA LEU A 314 8.34 -11.01 7.03
C LEU A 314 8.46 -10.31 8.40
N ARG A 315 9.34 -9.33 8.55
CA ARG A 315 9.66 -8.72 9.85
C ARG A 315 8.75 -7.56 10.30
N PRO A 316 8.06 -6.79 9.42
CA PRO A 316 7.28 -5.64 9.89
C PRO A 316 6.14 -5.99 10.83
N THR A 317 5.59 -7.19 10.72
CA THR A 317 4.41 -7.60 11.51
C THR A 317 4.65 -8.84 12.37
N GLY A 318 5.77 -9.57 12.19
CA GLY A 318 6.03 -10.82 12.91
C GLY A 318 4.98 -11.91 12.71
N GLU A 319 3.83 -11.58 12.13
CA GLU A 319 2.71 -12.46 11.93
C GLU A 319 2.23 -12.45 10.48
N ILE A 320 1.95 -13.64 9.99
CA ILE A 320 1.31 -13.83 8.71
C ILE A 320 -0.17 -13.53 8.89
N PRO A 321 -0.79 -12.77 7.97
CA PRO A 321 -2.22 -12.54 8.04
C PRO A 321 -2.97 -13.86 8.23
N PRO A 322 -3.88 -13.97 9.22
CA PRO A 322 -4.56 -15.22 9.55
C PRO A 322 -5.25 -15.87 8.37
N ILE A 323 -5.76 -15.06 7.44
CA ILE A 323 -6.36 -15.55 6.21
C ILE A 323 -5.35 -16.26 5.31
N LEU A 324 -4.11 -15.77 5.23
CA LEU A 324 -3.03 -16.45 4.53
C LEU A 324 -2.67 -17.74 5.25
N LYS A 325 -2.63 -17.74 6.58
CA LYS A 325 -2.32 -18.93 7.38
C LYS A 325 -3.28 -20.08 7.08
N LYS A 326 -4.59 -19.80 7.03
CA LYS A 326 -5.61 -20.81 6.68
C LYS A 326 -5.39 -21.36 5.26
N ILE A 327 -5.22 -20.47 4.29
CA ILE A 327 -5.04 -20.84 2.88
C ILE A 327 -3.75 -21.65 2.68
N PHE A 328 -2.67 -21.23 3.31
CA PHE A 328 -1.41 -21.95 3.21
C PHE A 328 -1.47 -23.33 3.87
N THR A 329 -2.26 -23.50 4.94
CA THR A 329 -2.47 -24.83 5.55
C THR A 329 -3.15 -25.79 4.57
N GLU A 330 -4.12 -25.29 3.79
CA GLU A 330 -4.79 -26.07 2.73
C GLU A 330 -3.88 -26.31 1.52
N LEU A 331 -2.95 -25.40 1.22
CA LEU A 331 -2.03 -25.48 0.09
C LEU A 331 -0.81 -26.37 0.31
N VAL A 332 -0.34 -26.45 1.55
CA VAL A 332 0.88 -27.18 1.90
C VAL A 332 0.84 -28.63 1.42
N ASP A 333 -0.36 -29.23 1.38
CA ASP A 333 -0.52 -30.62 0.98
C ASP A 333 -0.73 -30.84 -0.53
N ASN A 334 -1.04 -29.78 -1.30
CA ASN A 334 -1.53 -29.95 -2.66
C ASN A 334 -0.67 -29.34 -3.78
N TYR A 335 0.31 -28.46 -3.49
CA TYR A 335 1.06 -27.75 -4.54
C TYR A 335 2.54 -27.56 -4.24
N GLU A 336 3.39 -28.02 -5.14
CA GLU A 336 4.79 -27.60 -5.22
C GLU A 336 4.88 -26.32 -6.06
N LEU A 337 4.81 -25.16 -5.42
CA LEU A 337 5.20 -23.91 -6.07
C LEU A 337 6.73 -23.86 -6.13
N ARG A 338 7.29 -23.85 -7.33
CA ARG A 338 8.73 -23.73 -7.58
C ARG A 338 9.06 -22.30 -7.97
N GLU A 339 10.31 -21.88 -7.75
CA GLU A 339 10.78 -20.52 -8.04
C GLU A 339 10.38 -20.00 -9.44
N ASN A 340 10.45 -20.85 -10.46
CA ASN A 340 10.15 -20.50 -11.84
C ASN A 340 8.74 -20.91 -12.29
N LEU A 341 7.87 -21.29 -11.38
CA LEU A 341 6.53 -21.74 -11.72
C LEU A 341 5.68 -20.55 -12.19
N VAL A 342 5.03 -20.70 -13.33
CA VAL A 342 4.00 -19.79 -13.82
C VAL A 342 2.64 -20.42 -13.54
N ILE A 343 1.78 -19.70 -12.85
CA ILE A 343 0.46 -20.15 -12.42
C ILE A 343 -0.62 -19.43 -13.24
N GLU A 344 -1.54 -20.19 -13.79
CA GLU A 344 -2.67 -19.66 -14.55
C GLU A 344 -3.88 -19.43 -13.64
N VAL A 345 -4.51 -18.26 -13.76
CA VAL A 345 -5.74 -17.92 -13.05
C VAL A 345 -6.73 -17.27 -14.04
N ASN A 346 -7.98 -17.67 -13.98
CA ASN A 346 -9.01 -17.01 -14.77
C ASN A 346 -9.18 -15.55 -14.28
N LYS A 347 -9.17 -14.59 -15.21
CA LYS A 347 -9.28 -13.15 -14.94
C LYS A 347 -10.53 -12.79 -14.11
N ASN A 348 -11.64 -13.47 -14.35
CA ASN A 348 -12.88 -13.22 -13.61
C ASN A 348 -12.76 -13.47 -12.10
N LYS A 349 -11.75 -14.25 -11.66
CA LYS A 349 -11.50 -14.49 -10.23
C LYS A 349 -10.89 -13.30 -9.54
N PHE A 350 -10.28 -12.35 -10.25
CA PHE A 350 -9.79 -11.09 -9.70
C PHE A 350 -10.89 -10.04 -9.50
N THR A 351 -11.98 -10.12 -10.26
CA THR A 351 -12.99 -9.05 -10.32
C THR A 351 -14.27 -9.33 -9.54
N LYS A 352 -14.45 -10.53 -8.99
CA LYS A 352 -15.70 -10.96 -8.33
C LYS A 352 -15.46 -11.65 -7.01
N VAL A 353 -14.70 -10.99 -6.13
CA VAL A 353 -14.46 -11.51 -4.79
C VAL A 353 -15.48 -10.90 -3.83
N ASN A 354 -16.48 -11.65 -3.45
CA ASN A 354 -17.53 -11.25 -2.51
C ASN A 354 -17.45 -11.97 -1.14
N SER A 355 -16.41 -12.78 -0.94
CA SER A 355 -16.07 -13.39 0.35
C SER A 355 -14.61 -13.84 0.35
N PHE A 356 -13.85 -13.53 1.40
CA PHE A 356 -12.47 -14.03 1.55
C PHE A 356 -12.42 -15.56 1.64
N GLU A 357 -13.44 -16.20 2.23
CA GLU A 357 -13.52 -17.66 2.33
C GLU A 357 -13.64 -18.35 0.97
N ARG A 358 -14.09 -17.62 -0.05
CA ARG A 358 -14.26 -18.09 -1.42
C ARG A 358 -13.24 -17.53 -2.39
N MET A 359 -12.32 -16.67 -1.90
CA MET A 359 -11.27 -16.12 -2.73
C MET A 359 -10.35 -17.22 -3.22
N ASP A 360 -10.04 -17.20 -4.52
CA ASP A 360 -9.02 -18.09 -5.06
C ASP A 360 -7.67 -17.73 -4.42
N TYR A 361 -7.01 -18.71 -3.82
CA TYR A 361 -5.75 -18.50 -3.12
C TYR A 361 -4.66 -17.86 -3.98
N ARG A 362 -4.66 -18.13 -5.29
CA ARG A 362 -3.69 -17.55 -6.24
C ARG A 362 -3.91 -16.05 -6.40
N VAL A 363 -5.18 -15.63 -6.39
CA VAL A 363 -5.57 -14.21 -6.38
C VAL A 363 -5.11 -13.56 -5.08
N LEU A 364 -5.35 -14.19 -3.93
CA LEU A 364 -4.92 -13.66 -2.65
C LEU A 364 -3.39 -13.56 -2.54
N LEU A 365 -2.66 -14.56 -3.02
CA LEU A 365 -1.20 -14.50 -3.11
C LEU A 365 -0.70 -13.36 -4.00
N ALA A 366 -1.40 -13.07 -5.10
CA ALA A 366 -1.06 -11.94 -5.95
C ALA A 366 -1.37 -10.59 -5.29
N GLN A 367 -2.52 -10.45 -4.64
CA GLN A 367 -2.91 -9.21 -3.96
C GLN A 367 -2.06 -8.92 -2.73
N THR A 368 -1.60 -9.96 -2.03
CA THR A 368 -0.71 -9.81 -0.88
C THR A 368 0.77 -9.71 -1.25
N GLY A 369 1.12 -9.85 -2.52
CA GLY A 369 2.47 -9.60 -3.04
C GLY A 369 3.39 -10.83 -3.09
N TYR A 370 2.93 -12.02 -2.70
CA TYR A 370 3.72 -13.25 -2.89
C TYR A 370 3.86 -13.62 -4.36
N LEU A 371 2.80 -13.38 -5.14
CA LEU A 371 2.83 -13.51 -6.59
C LEU A 371 2.62 -12.16 -7.27
N THR A 372 3.01 -12.07 -8.52
CA THR A 372 2.84 -10.87 -9.35
C THR A 372 2.40 -11.24 -10.76
N PHE A 373 1.89 -10.26 -11.50
CA PHE A 373 1.54 -10.43 -12.90
C PHE A 373 2.80 -10.74 -13.72
N HIS A 374 2.73 -11.77 -14.54
CA HIS A 374 3.74 -12.11 -15.53
C HIS A 374 3.25 -11.83 -16.94
N LYS A 375 2.00 -12.24 -17.24
CA LYS A 375 1.36 -12.02 -18.52
C LYS A 375 -0.16 -11.96 -18.32
N LEU A 376 -0.84 -11.18 -19.11
CA LEU A 376 -2.29 -11.10 -19.18
C LEU A 376 -2.75 -11.41 -20.61
N THR A 377 -3.73 -12.29 -20.73
CA THR A 377 -4.52 -12.49 -21.95
C THR A 377 -5.97 -12.06 -21.70
N ASP A 378 -6.84 -12.18 -22.69
CA ASP A 378 -8.24 -11.78 -22.54
C ASP A 378 -8.93 -12.45 -21.34
N ASN A 379 -8.62 -13.72 -21.08
CA ASN A 379 -9.30 -14.54 -20.07
C ASN A 379 -8.39 -15.08 -18.95
N ILE A 380 -7.07 -15.04 -19.10
CA ILE A 380 -6.12 -15.70 -18.19
C ILE A 380 -5.07 -14.71 -17.72
N VAL A 381 -4.86 -14.66 -16.41
CA VAL A 381 -3.75 -14.01 -15.74
C VAL A 381 -2.70 -15.05 -15.42
N TYR A 382 -1.48 -14.83 -15.88
CA TYR A 382 -0.32 -15.62 -15.54
C TYR A 382 0.41 -14.95 -14.38
N LEU A 383 0.63 -15.69 -13.31
CA LEU A 383 1.28 -15.23 -12.08
C LEU A 383 2.60 -15.95 -11.87
N ARG A 384 3.58 -15.25 -11.28
CA ARG A 384 4.84 -15.83 -10.81
C ARG A 384 5.32 -15.15 -9.53
N PHE A 385 6.34 -15.69 -8.87
CA PHE A 385 7.03 -14.95 -7.83
C PHE A 385 7.70 -13.71 -8.44
N PRO A 386 7.57 -12.51 -7.81
CA PRO A 386 8.20 -11.29 -8.31
C PRO A 386 9.72 -11.35 -8.21
N ASN A 387 10.24 -11.92 -7.13
CA ASN A 387 11.65 -11.91 -6.78
C ASN A 387 12.00 -13.05 -5.81
N TYR A 388 13.30 -13.12 -5.49
CA TYR A 388 13.83 -14.17 -4.61
C TYR A 388 13.30 -14.06 -3.17
N GLU A 389 13.16 -12.86 -2.61
CA GLU A 389 12.65 -12.69 -1.26
C GLU A 389 11.24 -13.24 -1.09
N MET A 390 10.35 -13.02 -2.07
CA MET A 390 8.97 -13.52 -2.02
C MET A 390 8.92 -15.05 -2.14
N TYR A 391 9.74 -15.63 -3.00
CA TYR A 391 9.87 -17.08 -3.09
C TYR A 391 10.38 -17.67 -1.77
N TRP A 392 11.43 -17.09 -1.20
CA TRP A 392 12.01 -17.52 0.08
C TRP A 392 11.01 -17.35 1.24
N ALA A 393 10.30 -16.22 1.30
CA ALA A 393 9.28 -15.97 2.30
C ALA A 393 8.15 -17.03 2.22
N PHE A 394 7.74 -17.41 1.03
CA PHE A 394 6.75 -18.44 0.79
C PHE A 394 7.26 -19.82 1.26
N GLU A 395 8.47 -20.22 0.90
CA GLU A 395 9.06 -21.51 1.29
C GLU A 395 9.26 -21.62 2.81
N ASN A 396 9.73 -20.57 3.47
CA ASN A 396 9.86 -20.57 4.92
C ASN A 396 8.51 -20.68 5.62
N PHE A 397 7.52 -20.02 5.10
CA PHE A 397 6.18 -20.11 5.64
C PHE A 397 5.59 -21.52 5.49
N LYS A 398 5.76 -22.14 4.35
CA LYS A 398 5.38 -23.52 4.10
C LYS A 398 6.07 -24.48 5.10
N ASN A 399 7.36 -24.28 5.37
CA ASN A 399 8.10 -25.07 6.34
C ASN A 399 7.61 -24.85 7.79
N PHE A 400 7.29 -23.62 8.16
CA PHE A 400 6.69 -23.30 9.46
C PHE A 400 5.36 -24.03 9.67
N LEU A 401 4.50 -24.05 8.69
CA LEU A 401 3.20 -24.76 8.76
C LEU A 401 3.36 -26.27 8.85
N LYS A 402 4.40 -26.84 8.25
CA LYS A 402 4.74 -28.27 8.39
C LYS A 402 5.36 -28.62 9.74
N GLY A 403 5.49 -27.68 10.69
CA GLY A 403 6.15 -27.89 11.98
C GLY A 403 7.66 -28.07 11.85
N LEU A 404 8.24 -27.79 10.69
CA LEU A 404 9.67 -27.79 10.49
C LEU A 404 10.24 -26.49 11.10
N ARG A 405 11.28 -26.62 11.95
CA ARG A 405 11.94 -25.43 12.53
C ARG A 405 12.38 -24.47 11.43
N TYR A 406 12.27 -23.18 11.71
CA TYR A 406 12.88 -22.11 10.91
C TYR A 406 14.33 -22.53 10.61
N THR A 407 14.61 -22.90 9.38
CA THR A 407 15.98 -23.01 8.94
C THR A 407 16.49 -21.60 8.83
N GLU A 408 17.46 -21.21 9.67
CA GLU A 408 18.28 -20.02 9.44
C GLU A 408 18.64 -20.01 7.97
N ALA A 409 18.47 -18.85 7.32
CA ALA A 409 18.69 -18.69 5.90
C ALA A 409 19.97 -19.43 5.53
N GLN A 410 19.87 -20.45 4.71
CA GLN A 410 21.08 -21.04 4.13
C GLN A 410 21.79 -19.87 3.47
N GLU A 411 23.02 -19.61 3.88
CA GLU A 411 23.84 -18.54 3.34
C GLU A 411 23.63 -18.43 1.83
N TYR A 412 23.09 -17.29 1.41
CA TYR A 412 22.94 -16.98 0.01
C TYR A 412 24.33 -17.04 -0.63
N LYS A 413 24.64 -18.15 -1.26
CA LYS A 413 25.76 -18.20 -2.19
C LYS A 413 25.25 -17.58 -3.48
N PRO A 414 25.70 -16.36 -3.83
CA PRO A 414 25.28 -15.74 -5.08
C PRO A 414 25.62 -16.69 -6.21
N VAL A 415 24.59 -17.19 -6.89
CA VAL A 415 24.74 -17.96 -8.13
C VAL A 415 25.31 -16.97 -9.15
N GLY A 416 26.62 -17.05 -9.41
CA GLY A 416 27.26 -16.26 -10.45
C GLY A 416 28.52 -15.53 -10.02
N LYS A 417 29.48 -16.20 -9.39
CA LYS A 417 30.87 -15.86 -9.66
C LYS A 417 31.30 -16.62 -10.94
N LYS A 418 30.98 -16.06 -12.12
CA LYS A 418 31.91 -16.17 -13.23
C LYS A 418 32.72 -14.88 -13.22
N PRO A 419 34.06 -14.95 -13.15
CA PRO A 419 34.89 -13.77 -13.30
C PRO A 419 34.71 -13.24 -14.73
N LEU A 420 34.40 -11.95 -14.84
CA LEU A 420 34.67 -11.16 -16.03
C LEU A 420 36.04 -10.55 -15.85
#